data_1391639c36c3e3921c868cfe36b1df57
#
_entry.id   1391639c36c3e3921c868cfe36b1df57
#
_cell.length_a   1.000
_cell.length_b   1.000
_cell.length_c   1.000
_cell.angle_alpha   90.00
_cell.angle_beta   90.00
_cell.angle_gamma   90.00
#
_symmetry.space_group_name_H-M   'P 1'
#
loop_
_entity.id
_entity.type
_entity.pdbx_description
1 polymer ?
#
loop_
_entity_poly.entity_id
_entity_poly.type
_entity_poly.pdbx_seq_one_letter_code
_entity_poly.pdbx_strand_id
1 'polypeptide(L)'
;MKPPGGLHTWAPPHAQNPPRPGQPYMPAPGAPGWEPARQAPNPKRRKALWITLAAGAAVVVTVAIVLVLTLAGGGPGNGGAASAGDAVKGYLAALARGDAEVALSYGVDQPASKQFLTNEILKKQIAQWPISNIRILSDDSSGLGMGRVHVVANFGDTNSDTTLYVKKDHGSWKLDAAAIKLDGQHFATSGNAAAKTMTFFGKPVADGTVYVFPGWIDIGSTNPYLTVSAKPVLLDQLPLSGGAWMSPEIALSDTGKAAVKDSFNAAMAACQHSNLLTPPGCPVQLDSYDTRTLVDGTVSWGPPDTSAMDFSRFDPYRLTVHFSGKVTVPITAATRKGGTETATASQFLYGAADMAKTPPALTFD
;
A
#
# COMPACT_ATOMS: atom_id res chain seq x y z
N MET A 1 -16.79 -47.53 42.35
CA MET A 1 -15.94 -46.69 43.19
C MET A 1 -16.08 -45.24 42.71
N LYS A 2 -16.28 -44.36 43.62
CA LYS A 2 -16.77 -42.97 43.52
C LYS A 2 -15.65 -41.96 43.17
N PRO A 3 -15.92 -40.86 42.44
CA PRO A 3 -14.94 -39.78 42.24
C PRO A 3 -14.88 -38.76 43.39
N PRO A 4 -13.95 -37.87 43.39
CA PRO A 4 -14.23 -36.46 43.70
C PRO A 4 -13.60 -35.53 42.66
N GLY A 5 -14.22 -34.45 42.20
CA GLY A 5 -14.86 -33.36 42.93
C GLY A 5 -13.88 -32.17 43.05
N GLY A 6 -14.17 -31.08 42.33
CA GLY A 6 -13.38 -29.83 42.50
C GLY A 6 -13.77 -28.78 41.44
N LEU A 7 -14.92 -28.16 41.62
CA LEU A 7 -15.34 -26.95 40.94
C LEU A 7 -14.62 -25.75 41.58
N HIS A 8 -13.79 -25.06 40.86
CA HIS A 8 -13.35 -23.70 41.20
C HIS A 8 -14.16 -22.67 40.43
N THR A 9 -15.09 -22.07 41.15
CA THR A 9 -15.83 -20.88 40.77
C THR A 9 -14.91 -19.67 40.74
N TRP A 10 -14.76 -19.03 39.61
CA TRP A 10 -14.17 -17.71 39.49
C TRP A 10 -15.27 -16.65 39.64
N ALA A 11 -15.12 -15.78 40.62
CA ALA A 11 -15.94 -14.58 40.81
C ALA A 11 -15.33 -13.41 40.03
N PRO A 12 -16.15 -12.57 39.37
CA PRO A 12 -15.64 -11.37 38.68
C PRO A 12 -15.39 -10.23 39.66
N PRO A 13 -14.37 -9.37 39.42
CA PRO A 13 -14.13 -8.21 40.28
C PRO A 13 -15.14 -7.09 40.03
N HIS A 14 -15.43 -6.38 41.10
CA HIS A 14 -16.41 -5.34 41.33
C HIS A 14 -16.43 -4.23 40.28
N ALA A 15 -17.65 -3.95 39.79
CA ALA A 15 -17.98 -2.74 39.06
C ALA A 15 -17.84 -1.49 39.95
N GLN A 16 -17.02 -0.55 39.57
CA GLN A 16 -16.96 0.78 40.17
C GLN A 16 -18.03 1.67 39.52
N ASN A 17 -18.85 2.29 40.37
CA ASN A 17 -19.92 3.23 40.01
C ASN A 17 -19.35 4.50 39.35
N PRO A 18 -20.06 5.09 38.35
CA PRO A 18 -19.69 6.39 37.80
C PRO A 18 -20.01 7.54 38.75
N PRO A 19 -19.23 8.62 38.77
CA PRO A 19 -19.51 9.78 39.60
C PRO A 19 -20.73 10.57 39.07
N ARG A 20 -21.52 11.09 40.01
CA ARG A 20 -22.69 11.96 39.78
C ARG A 20 -22.26 13.34 39.26
N PRO A 21 -23.05 14.03 38.42
CA PRO A 21 -22.73 15.38 37.96
C PRO A 21 -22.91 16.40 39.08
N GLY A 22 -21.84 17.14 39.36
CA GLY A 22 -21.80 18.22 40.32
C GLY A 22 -22.20 19.55 39.66
N GLN A 23 -22.76 20.40 40.48
CA GLN A 23 -23.36 21.74 40.17
C GLN A 23 -22.35 22.74 39.57
N PRO A 24 -22.84 23.78 38.87
CA PRO A 24 -21.99 24.81 38.29
C PRO A 24 -21.47 25.78 39.33
N TYR A 25 -20.18 26.06 39.31
CA TYR A 25 -19.49 27.03 40.12
C TYR A 25 -19.59 28.41 39.47
N MET A 26 -20.18 29.40 40.20
CA MET A 26 -20.19 30.82 39.80
C MET A 26 -18.89 31.48 40.26
N PRO A 27 -18.17 32.25 39.45
CA PRO A 27 -17.15 33.17 39.92
C PRO A 27 -17.71 34.52 40.22
N ALA A 28 -17.26 35.13 41.35
CA ALA A 28 -17.56 36.47 41.81
C ALA A 28 -16.86 37.56 40.95
N PRO A 29 -17.38 38.81 40.89
CA PRO A 29 -16.83 39.88 40.07
C PRO A 29 -15.69 40.63 40.75
N GLY A 30 -14.61 40.88 40.05
CA GLY A 30 -13.45 41.65 40.52
C GLY A 30 -12.62 42.22 39.39
N ALA A 31 -12.78 43.52 39.17
CA ALA A 31 -11.88 44.56 38.64
C ALA A 31 -11.00 44.35 37.36
N PRO A 32 -10.86 45.41 36.51
CA PRO A 32 -10.23 45.35 35.19
C PRO A 32 -8.73 45.60 35.25
N GLY A 33 -7.96 44.63 34.76
CA GLY A 33 -6.54 44.76 34.48
C GLY A 33 -6.29 44.79 32.97
N TRP A 34 -5.74 45.87 32.48
CA TRP A 34 -5.27 46.03 31.11
C TRP A 34 -4.01 45.16 30.91
N GLU A 35 -4.08 44.11 30.08
CA GLU A 35 -2.90 43.44 29.54
C GLU A 35 -2.83 43.66 28.02
N PRO A 36 -1.64 44.00 27.47
CA PRO A 36 -1.49 44.24 26.04
C PRO A 36 -1.62 42.93 25.27
N ALA A 37 -2.39 42.93 24.20
CA ALA A 37 -2.61 41.83 23.29
C ALA A 37 -1.28 41.27 22.75
N ARG A 38 -0.92 40.06 23.14
CA ARG A 38 0.16 39.30 22.49
C ARG A 38 -0.30 38.92 21.09
N GLN A 39 0.37 39.46 20.09
CA GLN A 39 0.18 39.07 18.69
C GLN A 39 0.46 37.58 18.52
N ALA A 40 -0.51 36.85 17.99
CA ALA A 40 -0.32 35.42 17.61
C ALA A 40 0.77 35.30 16.54
N PRO A 41 1.72 34.35 16.68
CA PRO A 41 2.79 34.19 15.72
C PRO A 41 2.25 33.68 14.38
N ASN A 42 2.64 34.38 13.31
CA ASN A 42 2.23 34.13 11.94
C ASN A 42 2.59 32.68 11.51
N PRO A 43 1.65 31.82 11.12
CA PRO A 43 1.89 30.42 10.80
C PRO A 43 2.81 30.18 9.60
N LYS A 44 3.01 31.21 8.75
CA LYS A 44 3.92 31.12 7.59
C LYS A 44 5.41 31.09 7.97
N ARG A 45 5.81 31.63 9.13
CA ARG A 45 7.22 31.55 9.56
C ARG A 45 7.63 30.20 10.13
N ARG A 46 6.69 29.41 10.70
CA ARG A 46 7.02 28.08 11.23
C ARG A 46 7.34 27.05 10.15
N LYS A 47 6.69 27.14 8.98
CA LYS A 47 6.99 26.22 7.85
C LYS A 47 8.36 26.47 7.24
N ALA A 48 8.83 27.71 7.18
CA ALA A 48 10.18 28.03 6.66
C ALA A 48 11.30 27.54 7.61
N LEU A 49 11.07 27.57 8.93
CA LEU A 49 12.08 27.14 9.90
C LEU A 49 12.27 25.60 9.90
N TRP A 50 11.21 24.84 9.65
CA TRP A 50 11.28 23.38 9.54
C TRP A 50 11.96 22.92 8.24
N ILE A 51 11.75 23.64 7.13
CA ILE A 51 12.39 23.33 5.85
C ILE A 51 13.91 23.58 5.91
N THR A 52 14.35 24.62 6.60
CA THR A 52 15.79 24.91 6.77
C THR A 52 16.48 23.94 7.72
N LEU A 53 15.79 23.42 8.76
CA LEU A 53 16.33 22.39 9.64
C LEU A 53 16.44 21.02 8.95
N ALA A 54 15.46 20.65 8.11
CA ALA A 54 15.50 19.40 7.35
C ALA A 54 16.63 19.42 6.27
N ALA A 55 16.83 20.55 5.60
CA ALA A 55 17.92 20.71 4.64
C ALA A 55 19.30 20.70 5.33
N GLY A 56 19.42 21.31 6.51
CA GLY A 56 20.66 21.28 7.31
C GLY A 56 21.02 19.90 7.81
N ALA A 57 20.06 19.09 8.24
CA ALA A 57 20.29 17.73 8.70
C ALA A 57 20.74 16.81 7.57
N ALA A 58 20.15 16.95 6.36
CA ALA A 58 20.56 16.17 5.19
C ALA A 58 22.01 16.48 4.77
N VAL A 59 22.41 17.74 4.82
CA VAL A 59 23.80 18.15 4.48
C VAL A 59 24.82 17.65 5.53
N VAL A 60 24.46 17.68 6.82
CA VAL A 60 25.36 17.19 7.89
C VAL A 60 25.53 15.68 7.82
N VAL A 61 24.47 14.93 7.52
CA VAL A 61 24.53 13.46 7.35
C VAL A 61 25.35 13.09 6.12
N THR A 62 25.20 13.81 4.99
CA THR A 62 26.01 13.58 3.78
C THR A 62 27.48 13.91 4.00
N VAL A 63 27.80 14.99 4.72
CA VAL A 63 29.18 15.36 5.04
C VAL A 63 29.82 14.37 6.01
N ALA A 64 29.09 13.87 7.01
CA ALA A 64 29.58 12.86 7.94
C ALA A 64 29.84 11.51 7.25
N ILE A 65 28.98 11.09 6.32
CA ILE A 65 29.19 9.87 5.51
C ILE A 65 30.38 10.03 4.57
N VAL A 66 30.55 11.17 3.92
CA VAL A 66 31.71 11.46 3.06
C VAL A 66 33.01 11.48 3.86
N LEU A 67 33.02 12.06 5.06
CA LEU A 67 34.23 12.13 5.89
C LEU A 67 34.65 10.75 6.42
N VAL A 68 33.72 9.87 6.78
CA VAL A 68 34.02 8.50 7.21
C VAL A 68 34.51 7.64 6.04
N LEU A 69 34.04 7.88 4.82
CA LEU A 69 34.41 7.12 3.64
C LEU A 69 35.76 7.53 3.04
N THR A 70 36.20 8.80 3.19
CA THR A 70 37.52 9.27 2.75
C THR A 70 38.63 8.78 3.67
N LEU A 71 38.35 8.45 4.93
CA LEU A 71 39.31 7.88 5.88
C LEU A 71 39.49 6.36 5.71
N ALA A 72 38.59 5.66 4.95
CA ALA A 72 38.61 4.22 4.73
C ALA A 72 39.26 3.78 3.40
N GLY A 73 40.05 4.62 2.76
CA GLY A 73 41.03 4.24 1.70
C GLY A 73 40.49 3.51 0.47
N GLY A 74 39.26 3.83 0.00
CA GLY A 74 38.70 3.27 -1.22
C GLY A 74 38.60 4.33 -2.31
N GLY A 75 39.59 4.45 -3.17
CA GLY A 75 39.53 5.25 -4.40
C GLY A 75 38.48 4.69 -5.38
N PRO A 76 38.08 5.46 -6.42
CA PRO A 76 37.18 4.99 -7.47
C PRO A 76 37.93 3.99 -8.35
N GLY A 77 37.91 2.72 -7.96
CA GLY A 77 38.55 1.63 -8.69
C GLY A 77 37.59 0.46 -8.81
N ASN A 78 37.67 -0.26 -9.92
CA ASN A 78 36.93 -1.45 -10.29
C ASN A 78 36.46 -2.27 -9.08
N GLY A 79 35.15 -2.41 -8.90
CA GLY A 79 34.50 -3.01 -7.74
C GLY A 79 35.12 -4.34 -7.33
N GLY A 80 35.83 -4.28 -6.22
CA GLY A 80 36.49 -5.41 -5.58
C GLY A 80 37.33 -4.88 -4.43
N ALA A 81 37.43 -5.63 -3.36
CA ALA A 81 38.08 -5.20 -2.12
C ALA A 81 39.19 -6.17 -1.71
N ALA A 82 40.08 -5.69 -0.82
CA ALA A 82 41.17 -6.48 -0.28
C ALA A 82 40.68 -7.53 0.73
N SER A 83 39.60 -7.25 1.47
CA SER A 83 38.96 -8.19 2.38
C SER A 83 37.48 -8.41 2.03
N ALA A 84 36.92 -9.51 2.54
CA ALA A 84 35.50 -9.85 2.38
C ALA A 84 34.59 -8.78 3.01
N GLY A 85 34.93 -8.35 4.22
CA GLY A 85 34.20 -7.28 4.91
C GLY A 85 34.25 -5.95 4.19
N ASP A 86 35.40 -5.58 3.59
CA ASP A 86 35.53 -4.37 2.79
C ASP A 86 34.66 -4.41 1.53
N ALA A 87 34.51 -5.58 0.90
CA ALA A 87 33.62 -5.74 -0.24
C ALA A 87 32.15 -5.43 0.13
N VAL A 88 31.66 -6.03 1.21
CA VAL A 88 30.29 -5.77 1.71
C VAL A 88 30.11 -4.31 2.12
N LYS A 89 31.07 -3.74 2.84
CA LYS A 89 31.05 -2.33 3.25
C LYS A 89 31.06 -1.40 2.04
N GLY A 90 31.92 -1.67 1.07
CA GLY A 90 32.02 -0.90 -0.18
C GLY A 90 30.72 -0.94 -1.01
N TYR A 91 30.13 -2.10 -1.12
CA TYR A 91 28.82 -2.27 -1.75
C TYR A 91 27.73 -1.41 -1.10
N LEU A 92 27.56 -1.55 0.23
CA LEU A 92 26.55 -0.78 0.97
C LEU A 92 26.83 0.74 0.94
N ALA A 93 28.10 1.12 0.97
CA ALA A 93 28.49 2.51 0.83
C ALA A 93 28.20 3.07 -0.58
N ALA A 94 28.34 2.27 -1.63
CA ALA A 94 27.96 2.66 -2.99
C ALA A 94 26.45 2.83 -3.10
N LEU A 95 25.67 1.91 -2.53
CA LEU A 95 24.20 2.04 -2.44
C LEU A 95 23.80 3.32 -1.70
N ALA A 96 24.41 3.59 -0.53
CA ALA A 96 24.09 4.76 0.28
C ALA A 96 24.41 6.09 -0.42
N ARG A 97 25.34 6.10 -1.38
CA ARG A 97 25.65 7.27 -2.24
C ARG A 97 24.76 7.38 -3.48
N GLY A 98 23.95 6.37 -3.76
CA GLY A 98 23.15 6.34 -4.98
C GLY A 98 23.96 6.03 -6.24
N ASP A 99 25.08 5.31 -6.11
CA ASP A 99 25.98 4.92 -7.19
C ASP A 99 25.73 3.47 -7.58
N ALA A 100 24.78 3.28 -8.50
CA ALA A 100 24.32 1.97 -8.93
C ALA A 100 25.42 1.17 -9.67
N GLU A 101 26.24 1.85 -10.48
CA GLU A 101 27.29 1.18 -11.28
C GLU A 101 28.38 0.65 -10.36
N VAL A 102 28.84 1.47 -9.41
CA VAL A 102 29.82 1.04 -8.42
C VAL A 102 29.23 -0.07 -7.53
N ALA A 103 27.97 0.02 -7.11
CA ALA A 103 27.33 -1.05 -6.35
C ALA A 103 27.30 -2.37 -7.13
N LEU A 104 26.90 -2.36 -8.40
CA LEU A 104 26.88 -3.55 -9.26
C LEU A 104 28.28 -4.15 -9.51
N SER A 105 29.32 -3.33 -9.52
CA SER A 105 30.69 -3.81 -9.71
C SER A 105 31.21 -4.70 -8.57
N TYR A 106 30.56 -4.64 -7.40
CA TYR A 106 30.84 -5.54 -6.28
C TYR A 106 30.20 -6.93 -6.43
N GLY A 107 29.33 -7.16 -7.42
CA GLY A 107 28.77 -8.48 -7.71
C GLY A 107 29.58 -9.24 -8.75
N VAL A 108 29.74 -10.57 -8.54
CA VAL A 108 30.31 -11.45 -9.58
C VAL A 108 29.25 -11.72 -10.64
N ASP A 109 28.07 -12.13 -10.21
CA ASP A 109 26.97 -12.39 -11.11
C ASP A 109 26.28 -11.06 -11.47
N GLN A 110 26.24 -10.78 -12.78
CA GLN A 110 25.63 -9.56 -13.27
C GLN A 110 24.14 -9.79 -13.59
N PRO A 111 23.26 -8.85 -13.23
CA PRO A 111 21.83 -8.95 -13.51
C PRO A 111 21.57 -8.95 -15.03
N ALA A 112 20.66 -9.82 -15.49
CA ALA A 112 20.27 -9.89 -16.91
C ALA A 112 19.54 -8.61 -17.38
N SER A 113 18.97 -7.83 -16.47
CA SER A 113 18.33 -6.54 -16.75
C SER A 113 18.71 -5.51 -15.70
N LYS A 114 19.02 -4.32 -16.16
CA LYS A 114 19.34 -3.16 -15.31
C LYS A 114 18.21 -2.13 -15.27
N GLN A 115 17.00 -2.48 -15.69
CA GLN A 115 15.85 -1.57 -15.79
C GLN A 115 15.57 -0.80 -14.49
N PHE A 116 15.74 -1.45 -13.33
CA PHE A 116 15.54 -0.87 -12.00
C PHE A 116 16.85 -0.65 -11.22
N LEU A 117 17.99 -0.82 -11.86
CA LEU A 117 19.32 -0.73 -11.25
C LEU A 117 20.08 0.50 -11.77
N THR A 118 19.40 1.62 -11.85
CA THR A 118 19.97 2.89 -12.32
C THR A 118 20.25 3.84 -11.16
N ASN A 119 21.19 4.78 -11.35
CA ASN A 119 21.48 5.83 -10.35
C ASN A 119 20.21 6.63 -10.00
N GLU A 120 19.34 6.89 -10.98
CA GLU A 120 18.09 7.62 -10.75
C GLU A 120 17.16 6.87 -9.79
N ILE A 121 16.94 5.58 -10.04
CA ILE A 121 16.07 4.75 -9.21
C ILE A 121 16.68 4.56 -7.82
N LEU A 122 17.99 4.26 -7.74
CA LEU A 122 18.66 4.10 -6.46
C LEU A 122 18.60 5.39 -5.62
N LYS A 123 18.74 6.57 -6.24
CA LYS A 123 18.56 7.85 -5.54
C LYS A 123 17.14 8.03 -5.01
N LYS A 124 16.12 7.59 -5.74
CA LYS A 124 14.72 7.57 -5.23
C LYS A 124 14.56 6.61 -4.03
N GLN A 125 15.17 5.42 -4.09
CA GLN A 125 15.15 4.46 -2.97
C GLN A 125 15.76 5.07 -1.70
N ILE A 126 16.99 5.58 -1.78
CA ILE A 126 17.69 6.14 -0.60
C ILE A 126 17.12 7.46 -0.10
N ALA A 127 16.41 8.22 -0.94
CA ALA A 127 15.68 9.41 -0.51
C ALA A 127 14.50 9.05 0.40
N GLN A 128 13.85 7.89 0.18
CA GLN A 128 12.79 7.38 1.04
C GLN A 128 13.33 6.60 2.22
N TRP A 129 14.29 5.70 1.96
CA TRP A 129 14.93 4.87 2.98
C TRP A 129 16.44 5.01 2.89
N PRO A 130 17.04 6.00 3.59
CA PRO A 130 18.47 6.16 3.68
C PRO A 130 19.14 4.92 4.26
N ILE A 131 20.28 4.53 3.68
CA ILE A 131 21.08 3.43 4.21
C ILE A 131 22.08 4.00 5.22
N SER A 132 22.03 3.49 6.45
CA SER A 132 22.84 3.98 7.56
C SER A 132 23.27 2.85 8.51
N ASN A 133 24.07 3.18 9.53
CA ASN A 133 24.50 2.24 10.59
C ASN A 133 25.14 0.95 10.04
N ILE A 134 25.90 1.05 8.94
CA ILE A 134 26.58 -0.08 8.32
C ILE A 134 27.68 -0.59 9.25
N ARG A 135 27.55 -1.83 9.73
CA ARG A 135 28.51 -2.48 10.63
C ARG A 135 28.78 -3.90 10.17
N ILE A 136 30.06 -4.24 10.02
CA ILE A 136 30.51 -5.62 9.86
C ILE A 136 30.69 -6.21 11.26
N LEU A 137 29.97 -7.29 11.56
CA LEU A 137 30.03 -7.95 12.86
C LEU A 137 31.01 -9.12 12.87
N SER A 138 31.12 -9.86 11.76
CA SER A 138 32.18 -10.86 11.55
C SER A 138 32.56 -10.94 10.08
N ASP A 139 33.80 -11.35 9.83
CA ASP A 139 34.38 -11.61 8.51
C ASP A 139 35.09 -12.97 8.55
N ASP A 140 34.40 -14.00 8.13
CA ASP A 140 34.88 -15.36 8.09
C ASP A 140 35.35 -15.70 6.68
N SER A 141 36.41 -15.04 6.21
CA SER A 141 37.02 -15.31 4.92
C SER A 141 38.04 -16.45 5.03
N SER A 142 37.69 -17.58 4.41
CA SER A 142 38.59 -18.73 4.33
C SER A 142 39.68 -18.54 3.26
N GLY A 143 40.85 -19.16 3.45
CA GLY A 143 41.94 -19.16 2.47
C GLY A 143 41.59 -19.77 1.10
N LEU A 144 40.41 -20.42 0.97
CA LEU A 144 39.91 -21.03 -0.27
C LEU A 144 39.19 -20.01 -1.19
N GLY A 145 39.22 -18.72 -0.88
CA GLY A 145 38.62 -17.69 -1.74
C GLY A 145 37.10 -17.56 -1.61
N MET A 146 36.48 -18.18 -0.61
CA MET A 146 35.09 -17.99 -0.22
C MET A 146 35.03 -17.43 1.20
N GLY A 147 34.03 -16.60 1.48
CA GLY A 147 33.84 -16.01 2.80
C GLY A 147 32.39 -15.73 3.12
N ARG A 148 32.12 -15.56 4.39
CA ARG A 148 30.84 -15.12 4.93
C ARG A 148 31.06 -13.89 5.76
N VAL A 149 30.26 -12.87 5.51
CA VAL A 149 30.33 -11.58 6.21
C VAL A 149 28.99 -11.35 6.89
N HIS A 150 29.01 -11.32 8.22
CA HIS A 150 27.85 -10.93 9.01
C HIS A 150 27.78 -9.40 9.07
N VAL A 151 26.71 -8.85 8.54
CA VAL A 151 26.53 -7.41 8.39
C VAL A 151 25.19 -6.95 8.95
N VAL A 152 25.20 -5.79 9.56
CA VAL A 152 24.01 -5.05 9.98
C VAL A 152 23.99 -3.70 9.29
N ALA A 153 22.84 -3.32 8.73
CA ALA A 153 22.61 -2.00 8.15
C ALA A 153 21.14 -1.60 8.33
N ASN A 154 20.89 -0.30 8.44
CA ASN A 154 19.52 0.22 8.48
C ASN A 154 19.14 0.73 7.09
N PHE A 155 17.90 0.42 6.68
CA PHE A 155 17.22 0.95 5.50
C PHE A 155 16.02 1.77 5.99
N GLY A 156 16.15 3.10 6.05
CA GLY A 156 15.24 3.93 6.82
C GLY A 156 15.20 3.50 8.28
N ASP A 157 14.02 3.21 8.80
CA ASP A 157 13.80 2.71 10.16
C ASP A 157 13.86 1.18 10.28
N THR A 158 14.06 0.47 9.15
CA THR A 158 14.10 -0.99 9.12
C THR A 158 15.53 -1.49 9.23
N ASN A 159 15.78 -2.36 10.23
CA ASN A 159 17.07 -3.01 10.40
C ASN A 159 17.16 -4.27 9.53
N SER A 160 18.28 -4.44 8.85
CA SER A 160 18.66 -5.66 8.13
C SER A 160 19.90 -6.25 8.79
N ASP A 161 19.77 -7.45 9.32
CA ASP A 161 20.80 -8.20 10.03
C ASP A 161 20.93 -9.57 9.34
N THR A 162 22.04 -9.79 8.62
CA THR A 162 22.20 -11.01 7.80
C THR A 162 23.65 -11.35 7.53
N THR A 163 23.87 -12.58 7.03
CA THR A 163 25.17 -13.04 6.55
C THR A 163 25.18 -13.10 5.03
N LEU A 164 26.08 -12.34 4.42
CA LEU A 164 26.30 -12.31 2.98
C LEU A 164 27.45 -13.24 2.59
N TYR A 165 27.33 -13.89 1.43
CA TYR A 165 28.37 -14.71 0.86
C TYR A 165 29.22 -13.89 -0.10
N VAL A 166 30.53 -14.06 -0.01
CA VAL A 166 31.51 -13.38 -0.83
C VAL A 166 32.52 -14.36 -1.36
N LYS A 167 33.06 -14.09 -2.52
CA LYS A 167 34.10 -14.91 -3.14
C LYS A 167 35.18 -14.04 -3.78
N LYS A 168 36.39 -14.61 -3.95
CA LYS A 168 37.43 -13.96 -4.73
C LYS A 168 37.16 -14.16 -6.23
N ASP A 169 37.11 -13.04 -6.92
CA ASP A 169 37.02 -12.95 -8.37
C ASP A 169 38.17 -12.11 -8.89
N HIS A 170 39.05 -12.73 -9.72
CA HIS A 170 40.26 -12.07 -10.25
C HIS A 170 41.11 -11.36 -9.18
N GLY A 171 41.25 -12.01 -8.00
CA GLY A 171 42.08 -11.52 -6.90
C GLY A 171 41.37 -10.54 -5.96
N SER A 172 40.20 -10.07 -6.26
CA SER A 172 39.39 -9.15 -5.45
C SER A 172 38.19 -9.84 -4.81
N TRP A 173 37.84 -9.45 -3.59
CA TRP A 173 36.61 -9.94 -2.94
C TRP A 173 35.38 -9.26 -3.50
N LYS A 174 34.34 -10.06 -3.81
CA LYS A 174 33.04 -9.60 -4.32
C LYS A 174 31.90 -10.41 -3.72
N LEU A 175 30.72 -9.88 -3.71
CA LEU A 175 29.47 -10.60 -3.41
C LEU A 175 29.15 -11.54 -4.58
N ASP A 176 28.40 -12.61 -4.32
CA ASP A 176 27.89 -13.47 -5.40
C ASP A 176 27.01 -12.65 -6.33
N ALA A 177 26.05 -11.91 -5.81
CA ALA A 177 25.20 -10.99 -6.55
C ALA A 177 25.12 -9.64 -5.83
N ALA A 178 25.08 -8.54 -6.59
CA ALA A 178 24.92 -7.18 -6.09
C ALA A 178 23.47 -6.63 -6.27
N ALA A 179 22.58 -7.46 -6.80
CA ALA A 179 21.17 -7.12 -6.97
C ALA A 179 20.29 -8.32 -6.59
N ILE A 180 19.15 -8.05 -6.01
CA ILE A 180 18.17 -9.06 -5.65
C ILE A 180 17.39 -9.42 -6.90
N LYS A 181 17.36 -10.71 -7.22
CA LYS A 181 16.54 -11.25 -8.28
C LYS A 181 15.14 -11.51 -7.75
N LEU A 182 14.15 -10.88 -8.33
CA LEU A 182 12.74 -11.13 -8.05
C LEU A 182 12.14 -11.93 -9.21
N ASP A 183 11.54 -13.07 -8.90
CA ASP A 183 10.87 -13.88 -9.91
C ASP A 183 9.47 -13.32 -10.18
N GLY A 184 9.34 -12.58 -11.28
CA GLY A 184 8.08 -12.01 -11.72
C GLY A 184 7.04 -13.06 -12.11
N GLN A 185 7.45 -14.29 -12.44
CA GLN A 185 6.50 -15.36 -12.76
C GLN A 185 5.58 -15.68 -11.58
N HIS A 186 6.04 -15.54 -10.36
CA HIS A 186 5.18 -15.71 -9.17
C HIS A 186 4.11 -14.63 -9.06
N PHE A 187 4.30 -13.45 -9.66
CA PHE A 187 3.27 -12.40 -9.69
C PHE A 187 2.27 -12.62 -10.83
N ALA A 188 2.73 -13.14 -11.98
CA ALA A 188 1.95 -13.20 -13.21
C ALA A 188 1.32 -14.58 -13.50
N THR A 189 1.98 -15.69 -13.10
CA THR A 189 1.55 -17.05 -13.48
C THR A 189 0.34 -17.59 -12.75
N SER A 190 -0.07 -16.95 -11.65
CA SER A 190 -1.24 -17.39 -10.89
C SER A 190 -2.60 -17.06 -11.54
N GLY A 191 -2.60 -16.54 -12.77
CA GLY A 191 -3.84 -16.05 -13.40
C GLY A 191 -4.40 -14.77 -12.77
N ASN A 192 -3.67 -14.17 -11.81
CA ASN A 192 -4.08 -12.96 -11.11
C ASN A 192 -4.01 -11.73 -12.02
N ALA A 193 -5.17 -11.27 -12.50
CA ALA A 193 -5.25 -10.14 -13.40
C ALA A 193 -4.79 -8.82 -12.76
N ALA A 194 -5.00 -8.65 -11.45
CA ALA A 194 -4.53 -7.47 -10.73
C ALA A 194 -3.00 -7.45 -10.64
N ALA A 195 -2.35 -8.59 -10.43
CA ALA A 195 -0.89 -8.68 -10.38
C ALA A 195 -0.23 -8.26 -11.71
N LYS A 196 -0.90 -8.50 -12.85
CA LYS A 196 -0.41 -8.05 -14.16
C LYS A 196 -0.37 -6.53 -14.32
N THR A 197 -1.06 -5.80 -13.45
CA THR A 197 -1.06 -4.33 -13.48
C THR A 197 0.04 -3.71 -12.61
N MET A 198 0.83 -4.52 -11.89
CA MET A 198 1.86 -4.04 -10.98
C MET A 198 2.94 -3.23 -11.68
N THR A 199 3.43 -2.23 -10.96
CA THR A 199 4.55 -1.40 -11.38
C THR A 199 5.59 -1.28 -10.27
N PHE A 200 6.87 -1.18 -10.65
CA PHE A 200 7.94 -0.71 -9.78
C PHE A 200 8.44 0.63 -10.32
N PHE A 201 8.50 1.65 -9.46
CA PHE A 201 8.92 3.00 -9.86
C PHE A 201 8.16 3.51 -11.10
N GLY A 202 6.85 3.19 -11.18
CA GLY A 202 5.97 3.54 -12.28
C GLY A 202 6.15 2.74 -13.58
N LYS A 203 7.07 1.76 -13.63
CA LYS A 203 7.30 0.91 -14.80
C LYS A 203 6.66 -0.47 -14.59
N PRO A 204 5.93 -1.01 -15.58
CA PRO A 204 5.32 -2.34 -15.47
C PRO A 204 6.35 -3.45 -15.23
N VAL A 205 5.97 -4.43 -14.39
CA VAL A 205 6.79 -5.60 -14.03
C VAL A 205 6.15 -6.92 -14.48
N ALA A 206 5.27 -6.85 -15.48
CA ALA A 206 4.30 -7.89 -15.78
C ALA A 206 4.88 -9.28 -16.05
N ASP A 207 5.91 -9.44 -16.85
CA ASP A 207 6.26 -10.78 -17.34
C ASP A 207 7.77 -11.01 -17.30
N GLY A 208 8.29 -11.39 -16.15
CA GLY A 208 9.68 -11.82 -16.13
C GLY A 208 10.40 -11.62 -14.80
N THR A 209 11.66 -12.01 -14.82
CA THR A 209 12.58 -11.76 -13.71
C THR A 209 12.99 -10.30 -13.71
N VAL A 210 12.82 -9.62 -12.56
CA VAL A 210 13.30 -8.27 -12.34
C VAL A 210 14.42 -8.26 -11.30
N TYR A 211 15.30 -7.27 -11.39
CA TYR A 211 16.41 -7.09 -10.47
C TYR A 211 16.28 -5.73 -9.79
N VAL A 212 16.43 -5.71 -8.47
CA VAL A 212 16.32 -4.50 -7.66
C VAL A 212 17.47 -4.43 -6.63
N PHE A 213 17.82 -3.24 -6.18
CA PHE A 213 18.67 -3.11 -5.00
C PHE A 213 17.86 -3.34 -3.72
N PRO A 214 18.49 -3.83 -2.63
CA PRO A 214 17.83 -3.91 -1.32
C PRO A 214 17.38 -2.53 -0.85
N GLY A 215 16.23 -2.48 -0.20
CA GLY A 215 15.65 -1.27 0.35
C GLY A 215 14.20 -1.02 -0.06
N TRP A 216 13.82 0.24 -0.09
CA TRP A 216 12.49 0.67 -0.48
C TRP A 216 12.24 0.48 -1.98
N ILE A 217 11.07 -0.02 -2.31
CA ILE A 217 10.59 -0.14 -3.69
C ILE A 217 9.27 0.61 -3.80
N ASP A 218 9.17 1.52 -4.77
CA ASP A 218 7.92 2.17 -5.12
C ASP A 218 7.05 1.18 -5.89
N ILE A 219 6.10 0.57 -5.19
CA ILE A 219 5.19 -0.42 -5.76
C ILE A 219 3.85 0.25 -6.02
N GLY A 220 3.33 0.06 -7.23
CA GLY A 220 2.05 0.63 -7.63
C GLY A 220 1.33 -0.26 -8.63
N SER A 221 0.32 0.32 -9.28
CA SER A 221 -0.49 -0.33 -10.30
C SER A 221 -0.73 0.63 -11.47
N THR A 222 -0.80 0.09 -12.70
CA THR A 222 -1.30 0.82 -13.87
C THR A 222 -2.83 0.99 -13.83
N ASN A 223 -3.52 0.21 -13.00
CA ASN A 223 -4.95 0.35 -12.78
C ASN A 223 -5.20 1.37 -11.66
N PRO A 224 -5.88 2.52 -11.92
CA PRO A 224 -6.06 3.60 -10.96
C PRO A 224 -6.98 3.22 -9.78
N TYR A 225 -7.68 2.12 -9.88
CA TYR A 225 -8.61 1.64 -8.86
C TYR A 225 -7.95 0.73 -7.82
N LEU A 226 -6.65 0.42 -7.98
CA LEU A 226 -5.94 -0.49 -7.10
C LEU A 226 -4.88 0.21 -6.29
N THR A 227 -4.64 -0.32 -5.09
CA THR A 227 -3.44 -0.10 -4.30
C THR A 227 -2.65 -1.39 -4.19
N VAL A 228 -1.33 -1.27 -4.19
CA VAL A 228 -0.42 -2.40 -4.03
C VAL A 228 0.53 -2.10 -2.90
N SER A 229 0.71 -3.04 -2.00
CA SER A 229 1.72 -2.99 -0.94
C SER A 229 2.49 -4.31 -0.87
N ALA A 230 3.70 -4.28 -0.36
CA ALA A 230 4.49 -5.48 -0.11
C ALA A 230 5.46 -5.26 1.04
N LYS A 231 5.97 -6.35 1.61
CA LYS A 231 7.09 -6.28 2.54
C LYS A 231 8.34 -5.77 1.86
N PRO A 232 9.21 -5.04 2.58
CA PRO A 232 10.47 -4.55 2.04
C PRO A 232 11.39 -5.71 1.60
N VAL A 233 12.20 -5.43 0.60
CA VAL A 233 13.20 -6.35 0.08
C VAL A 233 14.56 -5.92 0.64
N LEU A 234 15.14 -6.71 1.53
CA LEU A 234 16.34 -6.35 2.29
C LEU A 234 17.53 -7.28 1.94
N LEU A 235 18.64 -7.11 2.67
CA LEU A 235 19.90 -7.80 2.41
C LEU A 235 19.81 -9.32 2.54
N ASP A 236 18.91 -9.84 3.39
CA ASP A 236 18.67 -11.26 3.58
C ASP A 236 18.18 -11.97 2.30
N GLN A 237 17.62 -11.21 1.36
CA GLN A 237 17.16 -11.74 0.08
C GLN A 237 18.23 -11.69 -1.01
N LEU A 238 19.35 -11.00 -0.78
CA LEU A 238 20.45 -10.91 -1.74
C LEU A 238 21.11 -12.26 -2.05
N PRO A 239 21.32 -13.18 -1.06
CA PRO A 239 21.94 -14.48 -1.30
C PRO A 239 21.05 -15.49 -2.01
N LEU A 240 19.78 -15.20 -2.28
CA LEU A 240 18.83 -16.15 -2.85
C LEU A 240 19.03 -16.29 -4.36
N SER A 241 19.93 -17.18 -4.77
CA SER A 241 20.25 -17.45 -6.18
C SER A 241 19.05 -17.91 -7.01
N GLY A 242 18.07 -18.61 -6.38
CA GLY A 242 16.81 -19.01 -7.00
C GLY A 242 15.81 -17.88 -7.23
N GLY A 243 16.09 -16.69 -6.70
CA GLY A 243 15.21 -15.55 -6.68
C GLY A 243 14.54 -15.33 -5.33
N ALA A 244 14.35 -14.09 -4.99
CA ALA A 244 13.62 -13.67 -3.79
C ALA A 244 12.11 -13.68 -4.06
N TRP A 245 11.35 -13.89 -2.99
CA TRP A 245 9.89 -13.93 -3.05
C TRP A 245 9.31 -12.65 -2.49
N MET A 246 8.49 -12.01 -3.28
CA MET A 246 7.67 -10.89 -2.84
C MET A 246 6.21 -11.33 -2.89
N SER A 247 5.48 -11.13 -1.79
CA SER A 247 4.05 -11.39 -1.71
C SER A 247 3.31 -10.04 -1.68
N PRO A 248 2.92 -9.50 -2.83
CA PRO A 248 2.20 -8.24 -2.87
C PRO A 248 0.76 -8.44 -2.38
N GLU A 249 0.28 -7.49 -1.59
CA GLU A 249 -1.12 -7.34 -1.23
C GLU A 249 -1.74 -6.32 -2.18
N ILE A 250 -2.72 -6.76 -2.95
CA ILE A 250 -3.43 -5.92 -3.91
C ILE A 250 -4.85 -5.73 -3.41
N ALA A 251 -5.24 -4.48 -3.23
CA ALA A 251 -6.53 -4.10 -2.70
C ALA A 251 -7.20 -3.03 -3.58
N LEU A 252 -8.51 -2.90 -3.42
CA LEU A 252 -9.26 -1.82 -4.03
C LEU A 252 -8.93 -0.50 -3.33
N SER A 253 -8.52 0.51 -4.09
CA SER A 253 -8.27 1.86 -3.58
C SER A 253 -9.58 2.56 -3.18
N ASP A 254 -9.49 3.64 -2.43
CA ASP A 254 -10.68 4.45 -2.14
C ASP A 254 -11.28 5.07 -3.41
N THR A 255 -10.45 5.43 -4.39
CA THR A 255 -10.90 5.82 -5.73
C THR A 255 -11.66 4.67 -6.42
N GLY A 256 -11.17 3.43 -6.29
CA GLY A 256 -11.83 2.25 -6.84
C GLY A 256 -13.19 1.99 -6.17
N LYS A 257 -13.27 2.08 -4.84
CA LYS A 257 -14.53 1.96 -4.09
C LYS A 257 -15.53 3.02 -4.50
N ALA A 258 -15.09 4.27 -4.66
CA ALA A 258 -15.94 5.37 -5.13
C ALA A 258 -16.43 5.10 -6.55
N ALA A 259 -15.55 4.70 -7.47
CA ALA A 259 -15.89 4.44 -8.86
C ALA A 259 -16.97 3.34 -9.02
N VAL A 260 -16.91 2.27 -8.21
CA VAL A 260 -17.97 1.24 -8.22
C VAL A 260 -19.31 1.80 -7.78
N LYS A 261 -19.33 2.58 -6.68
CA LYS A 261 -20.56 3.23 -6.21
C LYS A 261 -21.13 4.22 -7.21
N ASP A 262 -20.27 5.00 -7.86
CA ASP A 262 -20.68 5.97 -8.87
C ASP A 262 -21.27 5.27 -10.10
N SER A 263 -20.65 4.18 -10.57
CA SER A 263 -21.19 3.35 -11.64
C SER A 263 -22.55 2.74 -11.26
N PHE A 264 -22.68 2.27 -10.01
CA PHE A 264 -23.95 1.74 -9.51
C PHE A 264 -25.04 2.81 -9.46
N ASN A 265 -24.73 4.00 -8.93
CA ASN A 265 -25.65 5.13 -8.89
C ASN A 265 -26.05 5.58 -10.29
N ALA A 266 -25.14 5.55 -11.25
CA ALA A 266 -25.43 5.86 -12.64
C ALA A 266 -26.39 4.84 -13.27
N ALA A 267 -26.25 3.55 -12.95
CA ALA A 267 -27.21 2.51 -13.38
C ALA A 267 -28.60 2.73 -12.75
N MET A 268 -28.65 3.11 -11.47
CA MET A 268 -29.91 3.43 -10.79
C MET A 268 -30.59 4.68 -11.35
N ALA A 269 -29.82 5.65 -11.87
CA ALA A 269 -30.39 6.84 -12.48
C ALA A 269 -31.25 6.53 -13.73
N ALA A 270 -30.99 5.40 -14.42
CA ALA A 270 -31.83 4.95 -15.52
C ALA A 270 -33.29 4.72 -15.09
N CYS A 271 -33.53 4.28 -13.83
CA CYS A 271 -34.85 4.15 -13.28
C CYS A 271 -35.54 5.53 -13.13
N GLN A 272 -34.82 6.51 -12.57
CA GLN A 272 -35.36 7.84 -12.25
C GLN A 272 -35.72 8.68 -13.50
N HIS A 273 -35.05 8.41 -14.63
CA HIS A 273 -35.29 9.12 -15.89
C HIS A 273 -36.43 8.53 -16.73
N SER A 274 -37.10 7.51 -16.22
CA SER A 274 -38.19 6.83 -16.92
C SER A 274 -39.52 6.99 -16.20
N ASN A 275 -40.61 6.99 -16.97
CA ASN A 275 -41.97 6.92 -16.46
C ASN A 275 -42.64 5.55 -16.67
N LEU A 276 -41.85 4.56 -17.12
CA LEU A 276 -42.33 3.20 -17.38
C LEU A 276 -42.30 2.34 -16.10
N LEU A 277 -43.20 1.33 -16.05
CA LEU A 277 -43.17 0.30 -15.03
C LEU A 277 -41.94 -0.58 -15.09
N THR A 278 -41.37 -0.74 -16.31
CA THR A 278 -40.16 -1.52 -16.56
C THR A 278 -39.17 -0.68 -17.37
N PRO A 279 -38.40 0.23 -16.72
CA PRO A 279 -37.47 1.09 -17.43
C PRO A 279 -36.33 0.31 -18.07
N PRO A 280 -36.00 0.55 -19.35
CA PRO A 280 -34.82 -0.07 -19.94
C PRO A 280 -33.53 0.31 -19.19
N GLY A 281 -32.73 -0.70 -18.83
CA GLY A 281 -31.47 -0.49 -18.13
C GLY A 281 -31.60 -0.21 -16.62
N CYS A 282 -32.83 -0.15 -16.07
CA CYS A 282 -33.06 -0.08 -14.63
C CYS A 282 -32.83 -1.47 -14.01
N PRO A 283 -31.95 -1.61 -13.01
CA PRO A 283 -31.74 -2.91 -12.37
C PRO A 283 -32.85 -3.31 -11.39
N VAL A 284 -33.72 -2.37 -11.01
CA VAL A 284 -34.87 -2.64 -10.12
C VAL A 284 -36.11 -2.90 -10.96
N GLN A 285 -36.81 -3.98 -10.65
CA GLN A 285 -38.05 -4.36 -11.27
C GLN A 285 -39.21 -4.29 -10.29
N LEU A 286 -40.39 -3.92 -10.79
CA LEU A 286 -41.61 -3.96 -10.02
C LEU A 286 -42.14 -5.40 -9.96
N ASP A 287 -42.83 -5.74 -8.88
CA ASP A 287 -43.47 -7.06 -8.76
C ASP A 287 -44.68 -7.21 -9.67
N SER A 288 -45.21 -8.42 -9.75
CA SER A 288 -46.34 -8.73 -10.62
C SER A 288 -47.68 -8.11 -10.15
N TYR A 289 -47.75 -7.67 -8.88
CA TYR A 289 -48.95 -6.98 -8.36
C TYR A 289 -48.90 -5.52 -8.83
N ASP A 290 -47.80 -4.82 -8.66
CA ASP A 290 -47.64 -3.44 -9.09
C ASP A 290 -47.84 -3.28 -10.58
N THR A 291 -47.23 -4.16 -11.41
CA THR A 291 -47.38 -4.12 -12.87
C THR A 291 -48.82 -4.36 -13.36
N ARG A 292 -49.67 -5.03 -12.56
CA ARG A 292 -51.09 -5.24 -12.88
C ARG A 292 -51.99 -4.13 -12.38
N THR A 293 -51.61 -3.42 -11.34
CA THR A 293 -52.45 -2.40 -10.67
C THR A 293 -52.13 -0.99 -11.13
N LEU A 294 -50.87 -0.71 -11.47
CA LEU A 294 -50.39 0.60 -11.90
C LEU A 294 -50.53 0.77 -13.42
N VAL A 295 -50.53 2.03 -13.87
CA VAL A 295 -50.63 2.44 -15.28
C VAL A 295 -49.24 2.72 -15.80
N ASP A 296 -48.83 2.01 -16.84
CA ASP A 296 -47.55 2.26 -17.51
C ASP A 296 -47.47 3.65 -18.12
N GLY A 297 -46.32 4.26 -18.13
CA GLY A 297 -46.09 5.64 -18.60
C GLY A 297 -46.47 6.74 -17.60
N THR A 298 -46.87 6.35 -16.37
CA THR A 298 -47.25 7.32 -15.30
C THR A 298 -46.37 7.22 -14.06
N VAL A 299 -45.35 6.36 -14.08
CA VAL A 299 -44.52 6.10 -12.93
C VAL A 299 -43.51 7.26 -12.71
N SER A 300 -43.45 7.73 -11.49
CA SER A 300 -42.38 8.60 -10.99
C SER A 300 -41.51 7.77 -10.02
N TRP A 301 -40.27 7.53 -10.41
CA TRP A 301 -39.29 6.83 -9.61
C TRP A 301 -38.54 7.85 -8.72
N GLY A 302 -38.63 7.69 -7.41
CA GLY A 302 -37.91 8.51 -6.44
C GLY A 302 -36.44 8.13 -6.28
N PRO A 303 -35.71 8.79 -5.38
CA PRO A 303 -34.31 8.47 -5.12
C PRO A 303 -34.18 7.07 -4.49
N PRO A 304 -33.22 6.25 -5.00
CA PRO A 304 -32.96 4.92 -4.44
C PRO A 304 -32.25 5.00 -3.09
N ASP A 305 -32.70 4.20 -2.13
CA ASP A 305 -31.90 3.88 -0.95
C ASP A 305 -31.02 2.67 -1.23
N THR A 306 -29.72 2.91 -1.27
CA THR A 306 -28.65 1.93 -1.53
C THR A 306 -27.81 1.66 -0.30
N SER A 307 -28.22 2.11 0.88
CA SER A 307 -27.47 2.02 2.13
C SER A 307 -27.15 0.58 2.58
N ALA A 308 -28.01 -0.37 2.17
CA ALA A 308 -27.85 -1.79 2.45
C ALA A 308 -27.02 -2.55 1.38
N MET A 309 -26.42 -1.84 0.41
CA MET A 309 -25.55 -2.46 -0.59
C MET A 309 -24.12 -2.63 -0.05
N ASP A 310 -23.55 -3.82 -0.25
CA ASP A 310 -22.15 -4.14 0.01
C ASP A 310 -21.36 -4.18 -1.30
N PHE A 311 -20.27 -3.41 -1.37
CA PHE A 311 -19.34 -3.33 -2.49
C PHE A 311 -17.91 -3.73 -2.06
N SER A 312 -17.76 -4.46 -0.97
CA SER A 312 -16.44 -4.72 -0.37
C SER A 312 -15.70 -5.92 -0.96
N ARG A 313 -16.39 -6.81 -1.67
CA ARG A 313 -15.83 -8.07 -2.14
C ARG A 313 -15.06 -7.90 -3.44
N PHE A 314 -13.76 -7.61 -3.33
CA PHE A 314 -12.85 -7.52 -4.47
C PHE A 314 -12.22 -8.89 -4.80
N ASP A 315 -12.28 -9.29 -6.08
CA ASP A 315 -11.59 -10.47 -6.62
C ASP A 315 -10.39 -9.99 -7.48
N PRO A 316 -9.14 -10.10 -6.97
CA PRO A 316 -7.96 -9.68 -7.71
C PRO A 316 -7.65 -10.57 -8.92
N TYR A 317 -8.11 -11.83 -8.92
CA TYR A 317 -7.86 -12.74 -10.04
C TYR A 317 -8.62 -12.34 -11.31
N ARG A 318 -9.81 -11.79 -11.13
CA ARG A 318 -10.69 -11.36 -12.22
C ARG A 318 -10.77 -9.86 -12.40
N LEU A 319 -10.15 -9.07 -11.51
CA LEU A 319 -10.31 -7.62 -11.45
C LEU A 319 -11.79 -7.21 -11.35
N THR A 320 -12.54 -7.87 -10.50
CA THR A 320 -13.96 -7.60 -10.30
C THR A 320 -14.29 -7.25 -8.86
N VAL A 321 -15.26 -6.38 -8.67
CA VAL A 321 -15.88 -6.14 -7.37
C VAL A 321 -17.29 -6.72 -7.40
N HIS A 322 -17.54 -7.73 -6.59
CA HIS A 322 -18.89 -8.25 -6.42
C HIS A 322 -19.68 -7.37 -5.47
N PHE A 323 -20.90 -7.08 -5.84
CA PHE A 323 -21.80 -6.31 -4.99
C PHE A 323 -23.09 -7.10 -4.75
N SER A 324 -23.67 -6.88 -3.58
CA SER A 324 -24.96 -7.45 -3.23
C SER A 324 -25.64 -6.62 -2.13
N GLY A 325 -26.96 -6.61 -2.15
CA GLY A 325 -27.72 -5.95 -1.11
C GLY A 325 -29.14 -5.60 -1.53
N LYS A 326 -29.89 -5.08 -0.58
CA LYS A 326 -31.25 -4.64 -0.82
C LYS A 326 -31.26 -3.18 -1.28
N VAL A 327 -31.93 -2.91 -2.38
CA VAL A 327 -32.25 -1.56 -2.86
C VAL A 327 -33.74 -1.32 -2.69
N THR A 328 -34.11 -0.14 -2.23
CA THR A 328 -35.50 0.32 -2.14
C THR A 328 -35.65 1.63 -2.91
N VAL A 329 -36.71 1.73 -3.71
CA VAL A 329 -37.00 2.93 -4.50
C VAL A 329 -38.47 3.30 -4.29
N PRO A 330 -38.77 4.49 -3.74
CA PRO A 330 -40.14 4.95 -3.66
C PRO A 330 -40.65 5.26 -5.08
N ILE A 331 -41.86 4.85 -5.36
CA ILE A 331 -42.54 5.10 -6.63
C ILE A 331 -43.90 5.73 -6.42
N THR A 332 -44.37 6.52 -7.37
CA THR A 332 -45.69 7.07 -7.42
C THR A 332 -46.24 6.88 -8.84
N ALA A 333 -47.45 6.31 -8.98
CA ALA A 333 -48.05 6.07 -10.29
C ALA A 333 -49.55 6.17 -10.25
N ALA A 334 -50.18 6.39 -11.37
CA ALA A 334 -51.65 6.25 -11.52
C ALA A 334 -52.08 4.78 -11.41
N THR A 335 -53.25 4.52 -10.81
CA THR A 335 -53.81 3.17 -10.71
C THR A 335 -54.85 2.93 -11.81
N ARG A 336 -54.99 1.68 -12.23
CA ARG A 336 -56.03 1.28 -13.24
C ARG A 336 -57.46 1.48 -12.74
N LYS A 337 -57.65 1.60 -11.42
CA LYS A 337 -58.96 1.88 -10.80
C LYS A 337 -59.25 3.38 -10.64
N GLY A 338 -58.34 4.22 -11.07
CA GLY A 338 -58.38 5.67 -10.88
C GLY A 338 -57.64 6.12 -9.61
N GLY A 339 -57.11 7.36 -9.64
CA GLY A 339 -56.30 7.94 -8.57
C GLY A 339 -54.82 7.60 -8.68
N THR A 340 -54.05 8.02 -7.69
CA THR A 340 -52.59 7.85 -7.62
C THR A 340 -52.27 7.04 -6.37
N GLU A 341 -51.29 6.13 -6.51
CA GLU A 341 -50.78 5.29 -5.40
C GLU A 341 -49.27 5.55 -5.26
N THR A 342 -48.80 5.56 -4.00
CA THR A 342 -47.38 5.57 -3.66
C THR A 342 -47.02 4.21 -3.10
N ALA A 343 -46.02 3.58 -3.66
CA ALA A 343 -45.50 2.27 -3.25
C ALA A 343 -43.97 2.32 -3.11
N THR A 344 -43.36 1.26 -2.69
CA THR A 344 -41.90 1.10 -2.62
C THR A 344 -41.47 -0.15 -3.36
N ALA A 345 -40.80 0.04 -4.49
CA ALA A 345 -40.11 -1.05 -5.15
C ALA A 345 -38.91 -1.49 -4.28
N SER A 346 -38.81 -2.78 -4.03
CA SER A 346 -37.80 -3.34 -3.13
C SER A 346 -37.23 -4.61 -3.75
N GLN A 347 -35.94 -4.62 -3.99
CA GLN A 347 -35.29 -5.76 -4.63
C GLN A 347 -33.92 -6.02 -4.02
N PHE A 348 -33.57 -7.29 -3.89
CA PHE A 348 -32.20 -7.68 -3.59
C PHE A 348 -31.45 -7.78 -4.91
N LEU A 349 -30.43 -6.92 -5.06
CA LEU A 349 -29.57 -6.89 -6.23
C LEU A 349 -28.23 -7.55 -5.93
N TYR A 350 -27.70 -8.25 -6.91
CA TYR A 350 -26.34 -8.77 -6.89
C TYR A 350 -25.75 -8.70 -8.30
N GLY A 351 -24.41 -8.68 -8.35
CA GLY A 351 -23.72 -8.56 -9.60
C GLY A 351 -22.23 -8.29 -9.41
N ALA A 352 -21.60 -7.85 -10.47
CA ALA A 352 -20.18 -7.56 -10.50
C ALA A 352 -19.86 -6.28 -11.27
N ALA A 353 -18.81 -5.58 -10.81
CA ALA A 353 -18.19 -4.45 -11.49
C ALA A 353 -16.84 -4.88 -12.07
N ASP A 354 -16.65 -4.78 -13.38
CA ASP A 354 -15.38 -5.02 -14.07
C ASP A 354 -14.46 -3.81 -13.87
N MET A 355 -13.44 -3.99 -13.03
CA MET A 355 -12.46 -2.95 -12.68
C MET A 355 -11.37 -2.76 -13.74
N ALA A 356 -11.36 -3.57 -14.80
CA ALA A 356 -10.49 -3.33 -15.95
C ALA A 356 -11.02 -2.23 -16.88
N LYS A 357 -12.25 -1.78 -16.66
CA LYS A 357 -12.90 -0.72 -17.43
C LYS A 357 -12.90 0.61 -16.69
N THR A 358 -12.90 1.71 -17.42
CA THR A 358 -12.98 3.07 -16.87
C THR A 358 -14.08 3.84 -17.62
N PRO A 359 -15.22 4.15 -16.97
CA PRO A 359 -15.61 3.72 -15.61
C PRO A 359 -15.84 2.20 -15.51
N PRO A 360 -15.91 1.64 -14.26
CA PRO A 360 -16.21 0.21 -14.08
C PRO A 360 -17.52 -0.18 -14.74
N ALA A 361 -17.51 -1.30 -15.51
CA ALA A 361 -18.69 -1.80 -16.18
C ALA A 361 -19.44 -2.76 -15.25
N LEU A 362 -20.75 -2.53 -15.07
CA LEU A 362 -21.58 -3.35 -14.19
C LEU A 362 -22.29 -4.46 -14.98
N THR A 363 -22.40 -5.61 -14.32
CA THR A 363 -23.33 -6.69 -14.70
C THR A 363 -24.22 -6.99 -13.50
N PHE A 364 -25.51 -7.15 -13.74
CA PHE A 364 -26.50 -7.57 -12.75
C PHE A 364 -26.94 -8.99 -13.09
N ASP A 365 -27.04 -9.86 -12.06
CA ASP A 365 -27.39 -11.27 -12.19
C ASP A 365 -28.86 -11.52 -11.82
#